data_84cd1fa8e2854871f7a4be292b2d5124
#
_entry.id   84cd1fa8e2854871f7a4be292b2d5124
#
_cell.length_a   1.000
_cell.length_b   1.000
_cell.length_c   1.000
_cell.angle_alpha   90.00
_cell.angle_beta   90.00
_cell.angle_gamma   90.00
#
_symmetry.space_group_name_H-M   'P 1'
#
loop_
_entity.id
_entity.type
_entity.pdbx_description
1 polymer ?
#
loop_
_entity_poly.entity_id
_entity_poly.type
_entity_poly.pdbx_seq_one_letter_code
_entity_poly.pdbx_strand_id
1 'polypeptide(L)'
;MTRTVGPAGDGMGTRLPPGSRLAPDAGVYVMSVAAELAGLHPQTLRIYERRGLLEPARTDGGTRRYSHADLARLHRIGELSGVGVNLEGVRRILDLEAELAAVTAELARVQGSAGAVDPRRPFGAGFSTAASHPGHGPSSETSGVTP
;
A
#
# COMPACT_ATOMS: atom_id res chain seq x y z
N MET A 1 14.82 -58.46 31.47
CA MET A 1 14.45 -57.08 31.80
C MET A 1 14.54 -56.21 30.54
N THR A 2 13.42 -56.08 29.87
CA THR A 2 13.30 -55.45 28.55
C THR A 2 12.87 -54.01 28.77
N ARG A 3 13.71 -53.07 28.41
CA ARG A 3 13.41 -51.62 28.49
C ARG A 3 12.81 -51.17 27.18
N THR A 4 11.50 -50.95 27.20
CA THR A 4 10.76 -50.37 26.09
C THR A 4 11.06 -48.89 26.00
N VAL A 5 11.67 -48.44 24.93
CA VAL A 5 11.84 -47.02 24.58
C VAL A 5 10.58 -46.58 23.85
N GLY A 6 9.80 -45.67 24.46
CA GLY A 6 8.66 -45.05 23.81
C GLY A 6 9.09 -44.05 22.73
N PRO A 7 8.26 -43.81 21.70
CA PRO A 7 8.60 -42.91 20.62
C PRO A 7 8.55 -41.46 21.10
N ALA A 8 9.60 -40.74 20.77
CA ALA A 8 9.76 -39.32 21.00
C ALA A 8 8.65 -38.51 20.28
N GLY A 9 8.15 -37.54 21.01
CA GLY A 9 7.04 -36.70 20.60
C GLY A 9 7.25 -35.99 19.26
N ASP A 10 6.16 -36.02 18.53
CA ASP A 10 5.97 -35.27 17.30
C ASP A 10 6.18 -33.78 17.53
N GLY A 11 7.28 -33.27 17.00
CA GLY A 11 7.45 -31.84 16.81
C GLY A 11 6.33 -31.35 15.89
N MET A 12 5.41 -30.59 16.45
CA MET A 12 4.43 -29.81 15.69
C MET A 12 5.16 -28.80 14.80
N GLY A 13 5.66 -29.31 13.67
CA GLY A 13 5.99 -28.47 12.55
C GLY A 13 4.69 -27.89 12.00
N THR A 14 4.42 -26.65 12.31
CA THR A 14 3.33 -25.89 11.69
C THR A 14 3.57 -25.90 10.19
N ARG A 15 2.96 -26.87 9.50
CA ARG A 15 3.00 -26.99 8.06
C ARG A 15 2.16 -25.84 7.50
N LEU A 16 2.83 -24.79 7.00
CA LEU A 16 2.20 -23.73 6.25
C LEU A 16 1.47 -24.34 5.04
N PRO A 17 0.21 -23.95 4.76
CA PRO A 17 -0.51 -24.43 3.61
C PRO A 17 0.21 -24.06 2.31
N PRO A 18 0.30 -24.96 1.32
CA PRO A 18 0.93 -24.68 0.03
C PRO A 18 0.11 -23.59 -0.68
N GLY A 19 0.73 -22.45 -0.93
CA GLY A 19 0.11 -21.32 -1.64
C GLY A 19 -0.05 -20.04 -0.86
N SER A 20 0.26 -19.99 0.43
CA SER A 20 0.36 -18.73 1.16
C SER A 20 1.59 -17.98 0.67
N ARG A 21 1.39 -17.04 -0.27
CA ARG A 21 2.35 -15.95 -0.44
C ARG A 21 2.38 -15.22 0.90
N LEU A 22 3.47 -15.40 1.63
CA LEU A 22 3.69 -14.64 2.87
C LEU A 22 3.56 -13.16 2.51
N ALA A 23 2.67 -12.46 3.20
CA ALA A 23 2.55 -11.03 3.03
C ALA A 23 3.94 -10.39 3.24
N PRO A 24 4.34 -9.37 2.47
CA PRO A 24 5.67 -8.77 2.57
C PRO A 24 6.02 -8.29 3.98
N ASP A 25 5.02 -8.03 4.79
CA ASP A 25 5.06 -7.57 6.18
C ASP A 25 4.99 -8.72 7.20
N ALA A 26 4.80 -9.98 6.76
CA ALA A 26 4.83 -11.12 7.67
C ALA A 26 6.22 -11.31 8.29
N GLY A 27 6.31 -11.22 9.61
CA GLY A 27 7.55 -11.39 10.36
C GLY A 27 8.05 -12.84 10.32
N VAL A 28 9.01 -13.14 9.45
CA VAL A 28 9.51 -14.49 9.17
C VAL A 28 10.85 -14.74 9.83
N TYR A 29 11.73 -13.74 9.84
CA TYR A 29 13.13 -13.88 10.23
C TYR A 29 13.37 -13.51 11.69
N VAL A 30 14.17 -14.33 12.41
CA VAL A 30 14.71 -13.93 13.72
C VAL A 30 15.84 -12.90 13.52
N MET A 31 16.17 -12.15 14.58
CA MET A 31 17.14 -11.06 14.53
C MET A 31 18.51 -11.47 13.95
N SER A 32 19.02 -12.63 14.31
CA SER A 32 20.34 -13.11 13.82
C SER A 32 20.33 -13.31 12.30
N VAL A 33 19.26 -13.93 11.77
CA VAL A 33 19.08 -14.17 10.35
C VAL A 33 18.86 -12.86 9.59
N ALA A 34 18.02 -11.96 10.13
CA ALA A 34 17.79 -10.67 9.51
C ALA A 34 19.07 -9.82 9.45
N ALA A 35 19.88 -9.85 10.49
CA ALA A 35 21.17 -9.16 10.54
C ALA A 35 22.16 -9.72 9.50
N GLU A 36 22.25 -11.04 9.40
CA GLU A 36 23.10 -11.72 8.41
C GLU A 36 22.67 -11.39 6.98
N LEU A 37 21.38 -11.49 6.67
CA LEU A 37 20.85 -11.17 5.35
C LEU A 37 21.03 -9.71 4.96
N ALA A 38 21.01 -8.80 5.93
CA ALA A 38 21.26 -7.37 5.70
C ALA A 38 22.75 -6.99 5.74
N GLY A 39 23.64 -7.94 6.03
CA GLY A 39 25.09 -7.67 6.18
C GLY A 39 25.41 -6.77 7.38
N LEU A 40 24.61 -6.81 8.44
CA LEU A 40 24.73 -5.94 9.62
C LEU A 40 24.96 -6.74 10.89
N HIS A 41 25.58 -6.11 11.89
CA HIS A 41 25.66 -6.70 13.22
C HIS A 41 24.28 -6.61 13.94
N PRO A 42 23.85 -7.64 14.71
CA PRO A 42 22.57 -7.61 15.45
C PRO A 42 22.39 -6.39 16.36
N GLN A 43 23.49 -5.87 16.92
CA GLN A 43 23.46 -4.65 17.73
C GLN A 43 23.04 -3.41 16.91
N THR A 44 23.42 -3.35 15.63
CA THR A 44 23.01 -2.27 14.73
C THR A 44 21.50 -2.30 14.51
N LEU A 45 20.89 -3.49 14.35
CA LEU A 45 19.44 -3.63 14.24
C LEU A 45 18.73 -3.07 15.49
N ARG A 46 19.27 -3.36 16.69
CA ARG A 46 18.73 -2.82 17.95
C ARG A 46 18.84 -1.30 18.03
N ILE A 47 19.89 -0.72 17.46
CA ILE A 47 20.03 0.74 17.37
C ILE A 47 18.96 1.31 16.45
N TYR A 48 18.74 0.70 15.29
CA TYR A 48 17.73 1.13 14.32
C TYR A 48 16.32 1.03 14.88
N GLU A 49 15.99 -0.05 15.61
CA GLU A 49 14.72 -0.16 16.35
C GLU A 49 14.54 0.99 17.36
N ARG A 50 15.55 1.23 18.21
CA ARG A 50 15.48 2.31 19.22
C ARG A 50 15.34 3.70 18.60
N ARG A 51 15.83 3.89 17.38
CA ARG A 51 15.73 5.15 16.62
C ARG A 51 14.43 5.24 15.82
N GLY A 52 13.55 4.22 15.88
CA GLY A 52 12.29 4.19 15.12
C GLY A 52 12.48 4.01 13.62
N LEU A 53 13.64 3.50 13.19
CA LEU A 53 13.89 3.17 11.78
C LEU A 53 13.30 1.82 11.38
N LEU A 54 13.03 0.95 12.36
CA LEU A 54 12.47 -0.39 12.20
C LEU A 54 11.47 -0.68 13.32
N GLU A 55 10.39 -1.36 12.98
CA GLU A 55 9.36 -1.82 13.92
C GLU A 55 9.06 -3.31 13.67
N PRO A 56 9.95 -4.23 14.10
CA PRO A 56 9.74 -5.64 13.86
C PRO A 56 8.52 -6.16 14.61
N ALA A 57 7.78 -7.07 13.98
CA ALA A 57 6.70 -7.77 14.64
C ALA A 57 7.21 -8.56 15.85
N ARG A 58 6.34 -8.82 16.81
CA ARG A 58 6.63 -9.67 17.98
C ARG A 58 5.70 -10.86 18.01
N THR A 59 6.26 -12.02 18.31
CA THR A 59 5.44 -13.20 18.60
C THR A 59 4.75 -13.06 19.97
N ASP A 60 3.79 -13.91 20.28
CA ASP A 60 3.13 -13.96 21.58
C ASP A 60 4.13 -14.13 22.75
N GLY A 61 5.26 -14.78 22.51
CA GLY A 61 6.38 -14.89 23.45
C GLY A 61 7.34 -13.69 23.47
N GLY A 62 7.03 -12.59 22.76
CA GLY A 62 7.82 -11.36 22.74
C GLY A 62 9.08 -11.40 21.84
N THR A 63 9.29 -12.50 21.11
CA THR A 63 10.43 -12.63 20.19
C THR A 63 10.24 -11.76 18.96
N ARG A 64 11.27 -10.97 18.60
CA ARG A 64 11.28 -10.13 17.40
C ARG A 64 11.27 -10.97 16.14
N ARG A 65 10.45 -10.56 15.18
CA ARG A 65 10.36 -11.16 13.84
C ARG A 65 10.42 -10.07 12.79
N TYR A 66 11.34 -10.22 11.85
CA TYR A 66 11.54 -9.29 10.74
C TYR A 66 10.89 -9.82 9.49
N SER A 67 10.26 -8.95 8.75
CA SER A 67 9.62 -9.24 7.47
C SER A 67 10.57 -9.04 6.30
N HIS A 68 10.15 -9.42 5.09
CA HIS A 68 10.85 -9.05 3.87
C HIS A 68 10.90 -7.54 3.66
N ALA A 69 9.82 -6.84 4.04
CA ALA A 69 9.77 -5.37 3.99
C ALA A 69 10.82 -4.74 4.92
N ASP A 70 10.99 -5.31 6.14
CA ASP A 70 12.04 -4.86 7.06
C ASP A 70 13.45 -5.06 6.48
N LEU A 71 13.69 -6.19 5.79
CA LEU A 71 14.98 -6.42 5.12
C LEU A 71 15.23 -5.40 4.01
N ALA A 72 14.23 -5.11 3.17
CA ALA A 72 14.34 -4.08 2.14
C ALA A 72 14.64 -2.70 2.77
N ARG A 73 13.97 -2.37 3.88
CA ARG A 73 14.21 -1.13 4.64
C ARG A 73 15.63 -1.09 5.22
N LEU A 74 16.14 -2.22 5.74
CA LEU A 74 17.52 -2.33 6.23
C LEU A 74 18.57 -2.06 5.13
N HIS A 75 18.36 -2.63 3.95
CA HIS A 75 19.23 -2.36 2.79
C HIS A 75 19.21 -0.88 2.42
N ARG A 76 18.03 -0.26 2.38
CA ARG A 76 17.88 1.17 2.08
C ARG A 76 18.57 2.06 3.10
N ILE A 77 18.47 1.74 4.39
CA ILE A 77 19.20 2.42 5.46
C ILE A 77 20.70 2.32 5.23
N GLY A 78 21.18 1.12 4.86
CA GLY A 78 22.60 0.88 4.56
C GLY A 78 23.10 1.72 3.39
N GLU A 79 22.34 1.81 2.29
CA GLU A 79 22.68 2.64 1.13
C GLU A 79 22.80 4.11 1.51
N LEU A 80 21.79 4.67 2.19
CA LEU A 80 21.77 6.08 2.59
C LEU A 80 22.90 6.40 3.58
N SER A 81 23.15 5.51 4.53
CA SER A 81 24.26 5.67 5.49
C SER A 81 25.62 5.57 4.80
N GLY A 82 25.75 4.70 3.79
CA GLY A 82 26.97 4.53 3.01
C GLY A 82 27.38 5.76 2.21
N VAL A 83 26.41 6.59 1.79
CA VAL A 83 26.68 7.88 1.14
C VAL A 83 26.76 9.05 2.12
N GLY A 84 26.82 8.77 3.44
CA GLY A 84 27.06 9.77 4.47
C GLY A 84 25.81 10.45 5.05
N VAL A 85 24.61 9.97 4.76
CA VAL A 85 23.40 10.49 5.39
C VAL A 85 23.35 10.01 6.85
N ASN A 86 23.17 10.92 7.79
CA ASN A 86 23.02 10.57 9.21
C ASN A 86 21.65 9.88 9.46
N LEU A 87 21.52 9.19 10.59
CA LEU A 87 20.31 8.39 10.89
C LEU A 87 19.03 9.21 10.95
N GLU A 88 19.06 10.46 11.35
CA GLU A 88 17.87 11.33 11.33
C GLU A 88 17.47 11.69 9.90
N GLY A 89 18.45 11.99 9.04
CA GLY A 89 18.22 12.21 7.61
C GLY A 89 17.69 10.95 6.92
N VAL A 90 18.24 9.78 7.25
CA VAL A 90 17.75 8.48 6.77
C VAL A 90 16.28 8.30 7.14
N ARG A 91 15.91 8.54 8.39
CA ARG A 91 14.51 8.44 8.84
C ARG A 91 13.60 9.34 8.02
N ARG A 92 13.97 10.62 7.86
CA ARG A 92 13.19 11.58 7.08
C ARG A 92 13.02 11.19 5.61
N ILE A 93 14.09 10.64 5.00
CA ILE A 93 14.03 10.16 3.61
C ILE A 93 13.07 8.97 3.50
N LEU A 94 13.16 8.00 4.40
CA LEU A 94 12.28 6.83 4.39
C LEU A 94 10.80 7.20 4.58
N ASP A 95 10.52 8.18 5.45
CA ASP A 95 9.16 8.69 5.66
C ASP A 95 8.63 9.35 4.37
N LEU A 96 9.44 10.20 3.72
CA LEU A 96 9.08 10.84 2.45
C LEU A 96 8.91 9.84 1.30
N GLU A 97 9.76 8.80 1.22
CA GLU A 97 9.62 7.71 0.24
C GLU A 97 8.29 6.96 0.43
N ALA A 98 7.89 6.71 1.68
CA ALA A 98 6.62 6.06 2.00
C ALA A 98 5.41 6.96 1.64
N GLU A 99 5.47 8.25 1.96
CA GLU A 99 4.45 9.23 1.57
C GLU A 99 4.31 9.31 0.04
N LEU A 100 5.43 9.39 -0.66
CA LEU A 100 5.46 9.43 -2.13
C LEU A 100 4.84 8.17 -2.73
N ALA A 101 5.19 7.00 -2.22
CA ALA A 101 4.63 5.73 -2.68
C ALA A 101 3.10 5.69 -2.47
N ALA A 102 2.61 6.16 -1.32
CA ALA A 102 1.18 6.22 -1.02
C ALA A 102 0.43 7.15 -1.98
N VAL A 103 0.95 8.36 -2.21
CA VAL A 103 0.35 9.35 -3.14
C VAL A 103 0.37 8.82 -4.58
N THR A 104 1.46 8.19 -4.99
CA THR A 104 1.58 7.61 -6.33
C THR A 104 0.58 6.47 -6.55
N ALA A 105 0.41 5.60 -5.56
CA ALA A 105 -0.59 4.53 -5.60
C ALA A 105 -2.02 5.07 -5.66
N GLU A 106 -2.33 6.11 -4.89
CA GLU A 106 -3.63 6.78 -4.92
C GLU A 106 -3.90 7.42 -6.27
N LEU A 107 -2.91 8.11 -6.85
CA LEU A 107 -3.03 8.71 -8.17
C LEU A 107 -3.30 7.64 -9.25
N ALA A 108 -2.57 6.53 -9.22
CA ALA A 108 -2.78 5.41 -10.14
C ALA A 108 -4.19 4.82 -9.99
N ARG A 109 -4.69 4.71 -8.76
CA ARG A 109 -6.05 4.24 -8.48
C ARG A 109 -7.11 5.17 -9.08
N VAL A 110 -6.96 6.48 -8.91
CA VAL A 110 -7.88 7.48 -9.45
C VAL A 110 -7.85 7.47 -10.98
N GLN A 111 -6.66 7.42 -11.59
CA GLN A 111 -6.51 7.37 -13.04
C GLN A 111 -7.07 6.07 -13.64
N GLY A 112 -6.85 4.93 -12.99
CA GLY A 112 -7.43 3.64 -13.39
C GLY A 112 -8.96 3.63 -13.32
N SER A 113 -9.53 4.32 -12.34
CA SER A 113 -10.99 4.50 -12.21
C SER A 113 -11.57 5.44 -13.26
N ALA A 114 -10.83 6.48 -13.67
CA ALA A 114 -11.25 7.41 -14.71
C ALA A 114 -11.18 6.81 -16.12
N GLY A 115 -10.36 5.79 -16.35
CA GLY A 115 -10.25 5.08 -17.62
C GLY A 115 -11.37 4.06 -17.91
N ALA A 116 -12.25 3.82 -16.96
CA ALA A 116 -13.42 2.94 -17.12
C ALA A 116 -14.66 3.67 -17.69
N VAL A 117 -14.46 4.76 -18.42
CA VAL A 117 -15.50 5.31 -19.29
C VAL A 117 -15.59 4.38 -20.51
N ASP A 118 -16.64 3.55 -20.54
CA ASP A 118 -16.94 2.66 -21.67
C ASP A 118 -17.04 3.52 -22.97
N PRO A 119 -16.11 3.34 -23.92
CA PRO A 119 -16.14 4.10 -25.17
C PRO A 119 -17.33 3.71 -26.07
N ARG A 120 -18.14 2.74 -25.65
CA ARG A 120 -19.35 2.29 -26.34
C ARG A 120 -20.63 2.88 -25.76
N ARG A 121 -20.55 3.75 -24.77
CA ARG A 121 -21.72 4.48 -24.31
C ARG A 121 -21.96 5.63 -25.27
N PRO A 122 -22.99 5.58 -26.15
CA PRO A 122 -23.26 6.68 -27.06
C PRO A 122 -23.63 7.91 -26.23
N PHE A 123 -22.88 8.96 -26.46
CA PHE A 123 -23.17 10.28 -25.92
C PHE A 123 -24.46 10.77 -26.61
N GLY A 124 -25.60 10.50 -25.97
CA GLY A 124 -26.85 10.92 -26.57
C GLY A 124 -28.05 10.05 -26.29
N ALA A 125 -28.42 9.90 -25.03
CA ALA A 125 -29.80 9.49 -24.72
C ALA A 125 -30.25 10.25 -23.47
N GLY A 126 -30.81 11.44 -23.68
CA GLY A 126 -31.38 12.19 -22.56
C GLY A 126 -31.69 13.65 -22.82
N PHE A 127 -31.76 14.09 -24.08
CA PHE A 127 -32.48 15.33 -24.38
C PHE A 127 -33.81 14.97 -25.01
N SER A 128 -34.77 14.61 -24.19
CA SER A 128 -36.18 14.60 -24.57
C SER A 128 -36.64 16.04 -24.70
N THR A 129 -36.62 16.53 -25.92
CA THR A 129 -37.22 17.78 -26.31
C THR A 129 -38.76 17.57 -26.28
N ALA A 130 -39.37 17.86 -25.17
CA ALA A 130 -40.80 18.07 -25.12
C ALA A 130 -41.06 19.53 -25.53
N ALA A 131 -41.04 19.79 -26.83
CA ALA A 131 -41.63 20.98 -27.42
C ALA A 131 -43.07 20.67 -27.76
N SER A 132 -43.94 20.94 -26.85
CA SER A 132 -45.36 21.11 -27.16
C SER A 132 -45.62 22.59 -27.36
N HIS A 133 -45.75 22.98 -28.62
CA HIS A 133 -46.46 24.18 -29.03
C HIS A 133 -47.94 23.79 -29.25
N PRO A 134 -48.87 24.58 -28.76
CA PRO A 134 -50.02 24.90 -29.59
C PRO A 134 -50.08 26.41 -29.85
N GLY A 135 -50.31 26.69 -31.10
CA GLY A 135 -50.43 28.02 -31.66
C GLY A 135 -51.66 28.78 -31.17
N HIS A 136 -51.63 30.02 -31.37
CA HIS A 136 -52.83 30.76 -31.73
C HIS A 136 -52.42 32.00 -32.53
N GLY A 137 -53.11 32.17 -33.61
CA GLY A 137 -52.93 33.10 -34.66
C GLY A 137 -53.45 34.52 -34.38
N PRO A 138 -53.70 35.29 -35.45
CA PRO A 138 -53.44 36.70 -35.47
C PRO A 138 -54.67 37.57 -35.26
N SER A 139 -54.48 38.78 -34.80
CA SER A 139 -55.42 39.91 -35.03
C SER A 139 -54.61 41.19 -34.80
N SER A 140 -54.34 41.86 -35.83
CA SER A 140 -54.95 43.03 -36.44
C SER A 140 -55.19 44.22 -35.51
N GLU A 141 -54.81 45.32 -36.07
CA GLU A 141 -55.32 46.68 -36.13
C GLU A 141 -54.65 47.69 -35.19
N THR A 142 -54.11 48.63 -35.76
CA THR A 142 -54.57 49.87 -36.40
C THR A 142 -54.24 51.13 -35.56
N SER A 143 -53.61 52.01 -36.23
CA SER A 143 -53.77 53.47 -36.22
C SER A 143 -53.39 54.32 -35.05
N GLY A 144 -52.74 55.40 -35.42
CA GLY A 144 -52.95 56.73 -34.89
C GLY A 144 -51.66 57.48 -34.59
N VAL A 145 -51.14 58.13 -35.58
CA VAL A 145 -51.28 59.54 -35.93
C VAL A 145 -50.64 60.50 -34.93
N THR A 146 -49.60 61.08 -35.43
CA THR A 146 -48.98 62.43 -35.33
C THR A 146 -49.88 63.55 -34.61
N PRO A 147 -49.31 64.66 -34.17
CA PRO A 147 -48.17 65.38 -34.71
C PRO A 147 -47.04 65.65 -33.72
#